data_03d610a26e70e2ac652fa8956ef5d7f9
#
_entry.id   03d610a26e70e2ac652fa8956ef5d7f9
#
_cell.length_a   1.000
_cell.length_b   1.000
_cell.length_c   1.000
_cell.angle_alpha   90.00
_cell.angle_beta   90.00
_cell.angle_gamma   90.00
#
_symmetry.space_group_name_H-M   'P 1'
#
loop_
_entity.id
_entity.type
_entity.pdbx_description
1 polymer ?
#
loop_
_entity_poly.entity_id
_entity_poly.type
_entity_poly.pdbx_seq_one_letter_code
_entity_poly.pdbx_strand_id
1 'polypeptide(L)'
;RYRSSAASDVYKRQKEYDFLSIEPKWQSFWAEENTYAAVDFEDAPTYYILDMFPYPSGAGLHIGHPEGYTASDALKRYKKARGFNVLHPMGWDAFGLPTEQYAIKTGTHPAETTKQNVARFTEQLKQLGFTYDWSRAINTTDPDYYKWTQWIFIQLFKKGLAYVDEKPVWFCPELGTVLANEEVLNTPVSYTHLTLPTTYTV
;
A
#
# COMPACT_ATOMS: atom_id res chain seq x y z
N ARG A 1 -6.23 -30.96 48.31
CA ARG A 1 -5.94 -30.06 47.16
C ARG A 1 -5.86 -28.65 47.68
N TYR A 2 -4.67 -28.19 48.05
CA TYR A 2 -4.42 -26.79 48.37
C TYR A 2 -4.25 -26.05 47.04
N ARG A 3 -5.25 -25.26 46.62
CA ARG A 3 -5.06 -24.23 45.63
C ARG A 3 -4.39 -23.07 46.33
N SER A 4 -3.15 -22.76 45.96
CA SER A 4 -2.40 -21.64 46.48
C SER A 4 -3.20 -20.33 46.27
N SER A 5 -3.66 -19.71 47.32
CA SER A 5 -4.33 -18.42 47.31
C SER A 5 -3.44 -17.30 46.75
N ALA A 6 -2.13 -17.48 46.81
CA ALA A 6 -1.14 -16.54 46.28
C ALA A 6 -1.23 -16.38 44.74
N ALA A 7 -1.51 -17.44 43.98
CA ALA A 7 -1.66 -17.34 42.52
C ALA A 7 -2.93 -16.55 42.11
N SER A 8 -4.03 -16.70 42.88
CA SER A 8 -5.26 -15.95 42.60
C SER A 8 -5.15 -14.45 42.94
N ASP A 9 -4.29 -14.09 43.92
CA ASP A 9 -4.09 -12.70 44.30
C ASP A 9 -3.12 -11.96 43.37
N VAL A 10 -2.19 -12.66 42.73
CA VAL A 10 -1.34 -12.06 41.69
C VAL A 10 -2.17 -11.71 40.45
N TYR A 11 -3.10 -12.58 40.05
CA TYR A 11 -4.01 -12.30 38.93
C TYR A 11 -4.97 -11.14 39.22
N LYS A 12 -5.38 -10.94 40.47
CA LYS A 12 -6.26 -9.82 40.87
C LYS A 12 -5.57 -8.46 40.95
N ARG A 13 -4.22 -8.42 40.98
CA ARG A 13 -3.42 -7.19 41.07
C ARG A 13 -2.88 -6.70 39.74
N GLN A 14 -2.98 -7.47 38.66
CA GLN A 14 -2.64 -6.98 37.34
C GLN A 14 -3.74 -6.01 36.88
N LYS A 15 -3.39 -4.74 36.72
CA LYS A 15 -4.25 -3.78 36.01
C LYS A 15 -4.45 -4.31 34.59
N GLU A 16 -5.68 -4.38 34.18
CA GLU A 16 -6.02 -4.66 32.79
C GLU A 16 -5.29 -3.66 31.87
N TYR A 17 -4.75 -4.14 30.75
CA TYR A 17 -4.08 -3.27 29.81
C TYR A 17 -5.08 -2.31 29.18
N ASP A 18 -4.98 -1.01 29.55
CA ASP A 18 -5.84 0.04 29.03
C ASP A 18 -5.35 0.51 27.65
N PHE A 19 -5.67 -0.25 26.63
CA PHE A 19 -5.26 0.04 25.26
C PHE A 19 -5.86 1.36 24.75
N LEU A 20 -7.05 1.75 25.21
CA LEU A 20 -7.71 2.98 24.75
C LEU A 20 -6.96 4.26 25.16
N SER A 21 -6.24 4.22 26.26
CA SER A 21 -5.43 5.38 26.71
C SER A 21 -3.95 5.24 26.32
N ILE A 22 -3.41 4.03 26.34
CA ILE A 22 -1.98 3.77 26.14
C ILE A 22 -1.58 3.87 24.66
N GLU A 23 -2.34 3.24 23.77
CA GLU A 23 -1.98 3.18 22.35
C GLU A 23 -2.01 4.56 21.67
N PRO A 24 -3.07 5.38 21.81
CA PRO A 24 -3.07 6.72 21.21
C PRO A 24 -1.97 7.62 21.75
N LYS A 25 -1.65 7.50 23.05
CA LYS A 25 -0.55 8.25 23.67
C LYS A 25 0.79 7.97 22.97
N TRP A 26 1.10 6.70 22.74
CA TRP A 26 2.37 6.33 22.11
C TRP A 26 2.38 6.62 20.62
N GLN A 27 1.27 6.47 19.93
CA GLN A 27 1.15 6.83 18.51
C GLN A 27 1.37 8.33 18.31
N SER A 28 0.80 9.19 19.18
CA SER A 28 1.04 10.64 19.15
C SER A 28 2.51 10.95 19.42
N PHE A 29 3.11 10.36 20.45
CA PHE A 29 4.52 10.55 20.76
C PHE A 29 5.43 10.16 19.58
N TRP A 30 5.20 9.01 18.92
CA TRP A 30 5.99 8.60 17.77
C TRP A 30 5.85 9.55 16.58
N ALA A 31 4.68 10.12 16.38
CA ALA A 31 4.43 11.08 15.31
C ALA A 31 5.11 12.43 15.59
N GLU A 32 5.02 12.94 16.81
CA GLU A 32 5.62 14.23 17.24
C GLU A 32 7.15 14.17 17.19
N GLU A 33 7.74 13.09 17.71
CA GLU A 33 9.18 12.91 17.79
C GLU A 33 9.80 12.32 16.52
N ASN A 34 9.01 12.00 15.50
CA ASN A 34 9.47 11.31 14.30
C ASN A 34 10.30 10.04 14.62
N THR A 35 9.89 9.31 15.66
CA THR A 35 10.66 8.22 16.29
C THR A 35 11.14 7.17 15.27
N TYR A 36 10.38 6.95 14.21
CA TYR A 36 10.64 5.91 13.22
C TYR A 36 11.07 6.45 11.85
N ALA A 37 11.36 7.72 11.72
CA ALA A 37 11.94 8.27 10.50
C ALA A 37 13.38 7.76 10.31
N ALA A 38 13.76 7.56 9.06
CA ALA A 38 15.15 7.31 8.69
C ALA A 38 15.92 8.64 8.63
N VAL A 39 17.18 8.62 9.05
CA VAL A 39 18.05 9.80 9.05
C VAL A 39 19.05 9.69 7.90
N ASP A 40 19.08 10.69 7.03
CA ASP A 40 20.04 10.70 5.92
C ASP A 40 21.46 10.91 6.44
N PHE A 41 22.40 10.13 5.89
CA PHE A 41 23.83 10.23 6.18
C PHE A 41 24.21 9.98 7.66
N GLU A 42 23.34 9.30 8.42
CA GLU A 42 23.65 8.86 9.77
C GLU A 42 24.79 7.81 9.74
N ASP A 43 25.74 7.92 10.67
CA ASP A 43 26.82 6.94 10.85
C ASP A 43 26.32 5.73 11.65
N ALA A 44 25.41 4.98 11.04
CA ALA A 44 24.82 3.77 11.57
C ALA A 44 24.62 2.74 10.45
N PRO A 45 24.64 1.43 10.76
CA PRO A 45 24.34 0.43 9.74
C PRO A 45 22.93 0.63 9.21
N THR A 46 22.79 0.66 7.87
CA THR A 46 21.52 0.90 7.21
C THR A 46 20.74 -0.38 6.95
N TYR A 47 19.42 -0.30 6.97
CA TYR A 47 18.54 -1.39 6.58
C TYR A 47 17.33 -0.84 5.82
N TYR A 48 16.97 -1.47 4.71
CA TYR A 48 15.83 -1.06 3.90
C TYR A 48 14.76 -2.16 3.91
N ILE A 49 13.54 -1.77 4.23
CA ILE A 49 12.35 -2.64 4.19
C ILE A 49 11.36 -2.03 3.20
N LEU A 50 10.86 -2.86 2.31
CA LEU A 50 9.88 -2.45 1.31
C LEU A 50 8.66 -3.36 1.39
N ASP A 51 7.51 -2.75 1.61
CA ASP A 51 6.21 -3.40 1.48
C ASP A 51 5.62 -3.18 0.08
N MET A 52 4.73 -4.06 -0.32
CA MET A 52 3.89 -3.83 -1.48
C MET A 52 2.88 -2.72 -1.16
N PHE A 53 2.94 -1.63 -1.91
CA PHE A 53 2.03 -0.51 -1.73
C PHE A 53 0.59 -0.91 -2.06
N PRO A 54 -0.39 -0.55 -1.23
CA PRO A 54 -1.78 -0.89 -1.50
C PRO A 54 -2.34 -0.01 -2.63
N TYR A 55 -3.29 -0.57 -3.38
CA TYR A 55 -4.14 0.22 -4.28
C TYR A 55 -5.18 0.99 -3.45
N PRO A 56 -5.23 2.31 -3.50
CA PRO A 56 -6.24 3.09 -2.78
C PRO A 56 -7.57 3.13 -3.55
N SER A 57 -8.03 1.99 -4.04
CA SER A 57 -9.24 1.85 -4.87
C SER A 57 -10.50 1.52 -4.08
N GLY A 58 -10.37 1.14 -2.81
CA GLY A 58 -11.48 0.77 -1.94
C GLY A 58 -11.68 1.74 -0.78
N ALA A 59 -12.79 1.58 -0.06
CA ALA A 59 -13.15 2.42 1.10
C ALA A 59 -12.27 2.18 2.35
N GLY A 60 -11.26 1.34 2.28
CA GLY A 60 -10.35 1.03 3.38
C GLY A 60 -9.55 -0.26 3.14
N LEU A 61 -8.66 -0.56 4.08
CA LEU A 61 -7.86 -1.77 4.09
C LEU A 61 -8.74 -3.01 4.28
N HIS A 62 -8.40 -4.11 3.63
CA HIS A 62 -8.91 -5.43 3.98
C HIS A 62 -7.90 -6.17 4.86
N ILE A 63 -8.33 -7.27 5.48
CA ILE A 63 -7.54 -7.99 6.49
C ILE A 63 -6.20 -8.55 5.94
N GLY A 64 -6.09 -8.79 4.65
CA GLY A 64 -4.84 -9.24 4.02
C GLY A 64 -3.73 -8.20 3.99
N HIS A 65 -4.04 -6.90 4.07
CA HIS A 65 -3.01 -5.86 4.13
C HIS A 65 -2.21 -5.94 5.44
N PRO A 66 -2.85 -5.94 6.64
CA PRO A 66 -2.11 -6.03 7.90
C PRO A 66 -1.27 -7.29 8.06
N GLU A 67 -1.60 -8.38 7.38
CA GLU A 67 -0.86 -9.65 7.48
C GLU A 67 0.62 -9.44 7.10
N GLY A 68 0.89 -8.94 5.89
CA GLY A 68 2.26 -8.66 5.45
C GLY A 68 2.91 -7.50 6.21
N TYR A 69 2.16 -6.42 6.43
CA TYR A 69 2.67 -5.21 7.07
C TYR A 69 3.06 -5.43 8.54
N THR A 70 2.40 -6.36 9.24
CA THR A 70 2.78 -6.71 10.61
C THR A 70 4.15 -7.38 10.66
N ALA A 71 4.46 -8.25 9.69
CA ALA A 71 5.75 -8.93 9.64
C ALA A 71 6.91 -7.94 9.36
N SER A 72 6.73 -7.03 8.41
CA SER A 72 7.72 -6.00 8.06
C SER A 72 7.89 -4.98 9.18
N ASP A 73 6.81 -4.57 9.86
CA ASP A 73 6.87 -3.68 11.01
C ASP A 73 7.62 -4.32 12.20
N ALA A 74 7.38 -5.60 12.49
CA ALA A 74 8.11 -6.33 13.51
C ALA A 74 9.62 -6.37 13.19
N LEU A 75 9.97 -6.61 11.93
CA LEU A 75 11.36 -6.59 11.47
C LEU A 75 11.98 -5.18 11.63
N LYS A 76 11.24 -4.12 11.26
CA LYS A 76 11.70 -2.74 11.45
C LYS A 76 12.01 -2.44 12.90
N ARG A 77 11.07 -2.75 13.81
CA ARG A 77 11.25 -2.54 15.26
C ARG A 77 12.46 -3.30 15.78
N TYR A 78 12.63 -4.55 15.38
CA TYR A 78 13.79 -5.36 15.74
C TYR A 78 15.09 -4.73 15.28
N LYS A 79 15.19 -4.35 13.99
CA LYS A 79 16.40 -3.75 13.43
C LYS A 79 16.73 -2.40 14.10
N LYS A 80 15.72 -1.55 14.30
CA LYS A 80 15.90 -0.27 15.00
C LYS A 80 16.38 -0.47 16.44
N ALA A 81 15.83 -1.43 17.16
CA ALA A 81 16.27 -1.78 18.51
C ALA A 81 17.73 -2.33 18.55
N ARG A 82 18.23 -2.82 17.41
CA ARG A 82 19.62 -3.27 17.23
C ARG A 82 20.56 -2.15 16.76
N GLY A 83 20.09 -0.91 16.68
CA GLY A 83 20.91 0.25 16.30
C GLY A 83 21.03 0.49 14.80
N PHE A 84 20.18 -0.11 13.97
CA PHE A 84 20.14 0.17 12.55
C PHE A 84 19.34 1.45 12.25
N ASN A 85 19.82 2.23 11.29
CA ASN A 85 19.03 3.26 10.63
C ASN A 85 18.15 2.57 9.57
N VAL A 86 16.83 2.53 9.81
CA VAL A 86 15.92 1.72 9.00
C VAL A 86 15.04 2.61 8.14
N LEU A 87 15.17 2.50 6.82
CA LEU A 87 14.22 3.08 5.87
C LEU A 87 13.09 2.09 5.60
N HIS A 88 11.87 2.45 6.00
CA HIS A 88 10.64 1.69 5.77
C HIS A 88 9.52 2.67 5.38
N PRO A 89 9.44 3.05 4.09
CA PRO A 89 8.41 3.96 3.60
C PRO A 89 7.09 3.24 3.38
N MET A 90 6.01 3.98 3.36
CA MET A 90 4.72 3.59 2.80
C MET A 90 4.49 4.35 1.48
N GLY A 91 3.63 3.81 0.64
CA GLY A 91 3.23 4.44 -0.61
C GLY A 91 1.83 4.03 -1.04
N TRP A 92 1.39 4.66 -2.12
CA TRP A 92 0.07 4.44 -2.71
C TRP A 92 0.26 4.12 -4.19
N ASP A 93 -0.09 2.90 -4.58
CA ASP A 93 -0.16 2.51 -5.99
C ASP A 93 -1.48 3.02 -6.56
N ALA A 94 -1.48 4.31 -6.92
CA ALA A 94 -2.70 5.09 -7.10
C ALA A 94 -3.21 5.10 -8.54
N PHE A 95 -2.44 4.65 -9.53
CA PHE A 95 -2.96 4.37 -10.86
C PHE A 95 -3.74 3.06 -10.86
N GLY A 96 -4.89 3.02 -11.53
CA GLY A 96 -5.60 1.76 -11.63
C GLY A 96 -6.99 1.84 -12.23
N LEU A 97 -7.35 0.82 -12.99
CA LEU A 97 -8.64 0.66 -13.64
C LEU A 97 -9.85 0.74 -12.68
N PRO A 98 -9.82 0.16 -11.46
CA PRO A 98 -10.97 0.26 -10.55
C PRO A 98 -11.34 1.70 -10.20
N THR A 99 -10.37 2.57 -10.00
CA THR A 99 -10.62 3.99 -9.71
C THR A 99 -11.19 4.72 -10.93
N GLU A 100 -10.72 4.42 -12.13
CA GLU A 100 -11.23 4.97 -13.38
C GLU A 100 -12.66 4.52 -13.65
N GLN A 101 -12.98 3.25 -13.46
CA GLN A 101 -14.34 2.73 -13.57
C GLN A 101 -15.29 3.35 -12.54
N TYR A 102 -14.82 3.57 -11.34
CA TYR A 102 -15.60 4.28 -10.32
C TYR A 102 -15.89 5.72 -10.76
N ALA A 103 -14.90 6.40 -11.32
CA ALA A 103 -15.06 7.76 -11.86
C ALA A 103 -16.12 7.82 -12.97
N ILE A 104 -16.11 6.87 -13.90
CA ILE A 104 -17.11 6.76 -14.97
C ILE A 104 -18.52 6.58 -14.40
N LYS A 105 -18.67 5.71 -13.39
CA LYS A 105 -19.98 5.41 -12.76
C LYS A 105 -20.55 6.58 -11.95
N THR A 106 -19.68 7.34 -11.27
CA THR A 106 -20.10 8.36 -10.29
C THR A 106 -19.96 9.79 -10.80
N GLY A 107 -19.23 10.01 -11.91
CA GLY A 107 -18.86 11.33 -12.38
C GLY A 107 -17.81 12.05 -11.50
N THR A 108 -17.20 11.32 -10.55
CA THR A 108 -16.19 11.87 -9.64
C THR A 108 -14.81 11.72 -10.25
N HIS A 109 -14.02 12.80 -10.28
CA HIS A 109 -12.66 12.71 -10.83
C HIS A 109 -11.79 11.73 -10.04
N PRO A 110 -10.99 10.84 -10.71
CA PRO A 110 -10.19 9.82 -10.04
C PRO A 110 -9.28 10.36 -8.93
N ALA A 111 -8.66 11.52 -9.15
CA ALA A 111 -7.77 12.15 -8.17
C ALA A 111 -8.47 12.46 -6.84
N GLU A 112 -9.75 12.89 -6.89
CA GLU A 112 -10.49 13.20 -5.66
C GLU A 112 -10.80 11.93 -4.86
N THR A 113 -11.28 10.88 -5.52
CA THR A 113 -11.51 9.58 -4.89
C THR A 113 -10.21 9.00 -4.30
N THR A 114 -9.12 9.06 -5.05
CA THR A 114 -7.81 8.59 -4.59
C THR A 114 -7.35 9.34 -3.35
N LYS A 115 -7.49 10.67 -3.34
CA LYS A 115 -7.12 11.50 -2.17
C LYS A 115 -7.88 11.11 -0.91
N GLN A 116 -9.19 10.89 -1.02
CA GLN A 116 -10.03 10.48 0.10
C GLN A 116 -9.64 9.08 0.60
N ASN A 117 -9.42 8.15 -0.31
CA ASN A 117 -9.02 6.78 0.03
C ASN A 117 -7.63 6.74 0.67
N VAL A 118 -6.66 7.47 0.14
CA VAL A 118 -5.31 7.60 0.73
C VAL A 118 -5.40 8.13 2.17
N ALA A 119 -6.21 9.15 2.42
CA ALA A 119 -6.40 9.68 3.77
C ALA A 119 -6.97 8.60 4.70
N ARG A 120 -7.96 7.85 4.25
CA ARG A 120 -8.59 6.77 5.01
C ARG A 120 -7.62 5.62 5.31
N PHE A 121 -6.87 5.17 4.31
CA PHE A 121 -5.85 4.11 4.47
C PHE A 121 -4.75 4.56 5.44
N THR A 122 -4.28 5.80 5.32
CA THR A 122 -3.28 6.38 6.23
C THR A 122 -3.76 6.35 7.67
N GLU A 123 -5.00 6.77 7.91
CA GLU A 123 -5.62 6.73 9.25
C GLU A 123 -5.64 5.30 9.80
N GLN A 124 -6.10 4.34 9.02
CA GLN A 124 -6.18 2.94 9.45
C GLN A 124 -4.80 2.34 9.75
N LEU A 125 -3.78 2.60 8.91
CA LEU A 125 -2.42 2.13 9.15
C LEU A 125 -1.82 2.74 10.42
N LYS A 126 -2.10 4.01 10.69
CA LYS A 126 -1.69 4.68 11.93
C LYS A 126 -2.39 4.11 13.16
N GLN A 127 -3.69 3.81 13.06
CA GLN A 127 -4.45 3.18 14.16
C GLN A 127 -3.91 1.78 14.49
N LEU A 128 -3.43 1.03 13.51
CA LEU A 128 -2.78 -0.25 13.71
C LEU A 128 -1.37 -0.12 14.33
N GLY A 129 -0.86 1.10 14.46
CA GLY A 129 0.41 1.39 15.11
C GLY A 129 1.63 1.03 14.28
N PHE A 130 1.51 0.87 12.97
CA PHE A 130 2.64 0.61 12.08
C PHE A 130 3.62 1.78 12.06
N THR A 131 4.91 1.46 12.06
CA THR A 131 6.01 2.41 12.23
C THR A 131 6.63 2.86 10.91
N TYR A 132 5.80 3.12 9.90
CA TYR A 132 6.28 3.65 8.63
C TYR A 132 6.94 5.02 8.78
N ASP A 133 7.91 5.29 7.91
CA ASP A 133 8.43 6.64 7.74
C ASP A 133 7.48 7.46 6.86
N TRP A 134 6.52 8.10 7.49
CA TRP A 134 5.48 8.89 6.83
C TRP A 134 6.03 10.13 6.10
N SER A 135 7.21 10.62 6.48
CA SER A 135 7.87 11.74 5.82
C SER A 135 8.33 11.38 4.39
N ARG A 136 8.46 10.08 4.12
CA ARG A 136 8.88 9.53 2.83
C ARG A 136 7.76 8.74 2.13
N ALA A 137 6.51 9.02 2.49
CA ALA A 137 5.37 8.43 1.80
C ALA A 137 5.34 8.86 0.33
N ILE A 138 5.01 7.93 -0.55
CA ILE A 138 5.04 8.09 -2.00
C ILE A 138 3.63 7.91 -2.56
N ASN A 139 3.25 8.74 -3.52
CA ASN A 139 2.07 8.52 -4.34
C ASN A 139 2.49 8.39 -5.82
N THR A 140 2.20 7.26 -6.43
CA THR A 140 2.63 6.98 -7.80
C THR A 140 2.00 7.91 -8.84
N THR A 141 0.88 8.59 -8.50
CA THR A 141 0.24 9.58 -9.36
C THR A 141 0.77 11.00 -9.17
N ASP A 142 1.70 11.22 -8.26
CA ASP A 142 2.35 12.52 -8.12
C ASP A 142 3.29 12.79 -9.30
N PRO A 143 3.22 13.98 -9.94
CA PRO A 143 4.09 14.33 -11.07
C PRO A 143 5.57 14.17 -10.77
N ASP A 144 5.99 14.47 -9.54
CA ASP A 144 7.38 14.32 -9.12
C ASP A 144 7.83 12.86 -9.02
N TYR A 145 6.90 11.93 -8.87
CA TYR A 145 7.17 10.50 -8.92
C TYR A 145 7.17 9.96 -10.35
N TYR A 146 6.08 10.11 -11.11
CA TYR A 146 5.96 9.46 -12.42
C TYR A 146 6.82 10.11 -13.51
N LYS A 147 7.30 11.35 -13.34
CA LYS A 147 8.25 11.96 -14.28
C LYS A 147 9.48 11.08 -14.56
N TRP A 148 9.90 10.27 -13.58
CA TRP A 148 11.03 9.37 -13.75
C TRP A 148 10.70 8.17 -14.62
N THR A 149 9.49 7.63 -14.52
CA THR A 149 8.98 6.60 -15.44
C THR A 149 8.93 7.13 -16.86
N GLN A 150 8.42 8.36 -17.05
CA GLN A 150 8.41 9.01 -18.35
C GLN A 150 9.82 9.27 -18.90
N TRP A 151 10.75 9.68 -18.04
CA TRP A 151 12.15 9.87 -18.41
C TRP A 151 12.79 8.56 -18.88
N ILE A 152 12.57 7.46 -18.17
CA ILE A 152 13.07 6.13 -18.57
C ILE A 152 12.51 5.75 -19.94
N PHE A 153 11.20 5.92 -20.16
CA PHE A 153 10.58 5.67 -21.45
C PHE A 153 11.23 6.45 -22.57
N ILE A 154 11.47 7.75 -22.35
CA ILE A 154 12.14 8.60 -23.34
C ILE A 154 13.55 8.10 -23.65
N GLN A 155 14.31 7.60 -22.65
CA GLN A 155 15.64 7.03 -22.91
C GLN A 155 15.54 5.76 -23.75
N LEU A 156 14.56 4.89 -23.50
CA LEU A 156 14.32 3.69 -24.31
C LEU A 156 13.91 4.06 -25.74
N PHE A 157 13.00 5.03 -25.89
CA PHE A 157 12.58 5.52 -27.20
C PHE A 157 13.77 6.08 -28.02
N LYS A 158 14.61 6.93 -27.41
CA LYS A 158 15.81 7.50 -28.05
C LYS A 158 16.80 6.43 -28.52
N LYS A 159 16.83 5.27 -27.85
CA LYS A 159 17.67 4.13 -28.21
C LYS A 159 17.01 3.16 -29.20
N GLY A 160 15.81 3.44 -29.67
CA GLY A 160 15.03 2.57 -30.57
C GLY A 160 14.54 1.27 -29.90
N LEU A 161 14.53 1.20 -28.57
CA LEU A 161 14.06 0.05 -27.80
C LEU A 161 12.55 0.11 -27.49
N ALA A 162 11.95 1.30 -27.58
CA ALA A 162 10.52 1.51 -27.50
C ALA A 162 10.02 2.09 -28.83
N TYR A 163 8.97 1.52 -29.38
CA TYR A 163 8.38 1.92 -30.67
C TYR A 163 6.88 1.61 -30.67
N VAL A 164 6.15 2.24 -31.57
CA VAL A 164 4.72 1.97 -31.78
C VAL A 164 4.55 0.66 -32.53
N ASP A 165 3.67 -0.22 -32.05
CA ASP A 165 3.38 -1.52 -32.67
C ASP A 165 1.87 -1.82 -32.56
N GLU A 166 1.38 -2.68 -33.44
CA GLU A 166 0.00 -3.17 -33.41
C GLU A 166 -0.02 -4.60 -32.95
N LYS A 167 -0.71 -4.85 -31.83
CA LYS A 167 -0.82 -6.21 -31.24
C LYS A 167 -2.27 -6.53 -30.89
N PRO A 168 -2.71 -7.80 -31.06
CA PRO A 168 -4.01 -8.21 -30.58
C PRO A 168 -4.07 -8.14 -29.05
N VAL A 169 -5.16 -7.61 -28.56
CA VAL A 169 -5.44 -7.47 -27.12
C VAL A 169 -6.81 -8.06 -26.78
N TRP A 170 -6.97 -8.50 -25.54
CA TRP A 170 -8.25 -8.92 -25.01
C TRP A 170 -9.10 -7.69 -24.69
N PHE A 171 -10.18 -7.48 -25.41
CA PHE A 171 -11.09 -6.37 -25.17
C PHE A 171 -12.43 -6.89 -24.68
N CYS A 172 -12.92 -6.33 -23.57
CA CYS A 172 -14.25 -6.60 -23.03
C CYS A 172 -15.20 -5.45 -23.38
N PRO A 173 -16.16 -5.63 -24.29
CA PRO A 173 -17.09 -4.57 -24.69
C PRO A 173 -17.99 -4.11 -23.52
N GLU A 174 -18.35 -5.00 -22.60
CA GLU A 174 -19.22 -4.71 -21.47
C GLU A 174 -18.52 -3.78 -20.45
N LEU A 175 -17.23 -3.96 -20.25
CA LEU A 175 -16.42 -3.10 -19.38
C LEU A 175 -15.82 -1.91 -20.14
N GLY A 176 -15.85 -1.92 -21.47
CA GLY A 176 -15.26 -0.89 -22.32
C GLY A 176 -13.75 -0.76 -22.18
N THR A 177 -13.05 -1.86 -21.86
CA THR A 177 -11.62 -1.85 -21.56
C THR A 177 -10.90 -3.09 -22.02
N VAL A 178 -9.56 -2.98 -22.09
CA VAL A 178 -8.65 -4.11 -22.34
C VAL A 178 -8.41 -4.86 -21.02
N LEU A 179 -8.35 -6.20 -21.12
CA LEU A 179 -8.10 -7.10 -20.01
C LEU A 179 -6.65 -7.60 -20.04
N ALA A 180 -6.10 -7.87 -18.86
CA ALA A 180 -4.86 -8.64 -18.73
C ALA A 180 -5.09 -10.13 -19.06
N ASN A 181 -4.04 -10.85 -19.41
CA ASN A 181 -4.15 -12.27 -19.73
C ASN A 181 -4.71 -13.09 -18.57
N GLU A 182 -4.38 -12.71 -17.35
CA GLU A 182 -4.80 -13.36 -16.11
C GLU A 182 -6.29 -13.18 -15.81
N GLU A 183 -6.92 -12.18 -16.41
CA GLU A 183 -8.35 -11.91 -16.27
C GLU A 183 -9.20 -12.69 -17.29
N VAL A 184 -8.56 -13.32 -18.27
CA VAL A 184 -9.21 -14.10 -19.31
C VAL A 184 -9.30 -15.56 -18.89
N LEU A 185 -10.47 -15.99 -18.44
CA LEU A 185 -10.71 -17.38 -18.07
C LEU A 185 -11.08 -18.21 -19.31
N ASN A 186 -10.43 -19.36 -19.47
CA ASN A 186 -10.74 -20.33 -20.53
C ASN A 186 -12.03 -21.13 -20.29
N THR A 187 -12.74 -20.85 -19.22
CA THR A 187 -14.05 -21.45 -18.91
C THR A 187 -15.17 -20.58 -19.46
N PRO A 188 -16.19 -21.16 -20.14
CA PRO A 188 -17.37 -20.41 -20.55
C PRO A 188 -18.17 -20.02 -19.29
N VAL A 189 -17.83 -18.91 -18.67
CA VAL A 189 -18.70 -18.26 -17.71
C VAL A 189 -19.74 -17.49 -18.51
N SER A 190 -20.99 -17.80 -18.26
CA SER A 190 -22.16 -17.32 -19.01
C SER A 190 -22.39 -15.80 -19.01
N TYR A 191 -21.43 -14.99 -18.59
CA TYR A 191 -21.59 -13.55 -18.37
C TYR A 191 -20.48 -12.67 -18.99
N THR A 192 -19.45 -13.24 -19.64
CA THR A 192 -18.44 -12.45 -20.34
C THR A 192 -18.42 -12.85 -21.82
N HIS A 193 -19.03 -12.03 -22.66
CA HIS A 193 -18.80 -12.12 -24.10
C HIS A 193 -17.42 -11.55 -24.41
N LEU A 194 -16.41 -12.41 -24.35
CA LEU A 194 -15.08 -12.09 -24.89
C LEU A 194 -15.19 -12.07 -26.41
N THR A 195 -14.98 -10.92 -27.01
CA THR A 195 -14.72 -10.86 -28.44
C THR A 195 -13.30 -11.31 -28.71
N LEU A 196 -13.08 -11.97 -29.84
CA LEU A 196 -11.74 -12.30 -30.36
C LEU A 196 -10.85 -11.05 -30.36
N PRO A 197 -9.52 -11.23 -30.27
CA PRO A 197 -8.59 -10.12 -30.17
C PRO A 197 -8.87 -9.05 -31.23
N THR A 198 -9.17 -7.84 -30.76
CA THR A 198 -9.32 -6.68 -31.60
C THR A 198 -7.96 -5.97 -31.62
N THR A 199 -7.50 -5.61 -32.80
CA THR A 199 -6.23 -4.89 -32.94
C THR A 199 -6.49 -3.43 -32.60
N TYR A 200 -5.86 -2.94 -31.55
CA TYR A 200 -5.81 -1.52 -31.22
C TYR A 200 -4.39 -0.99 -31.44
N THR A 201 -4.30 0.15 -32.09
CA THR A 201 -3.03 0.89 -32.21
C THR A 201 -2.76 1.59 -30.89
N VAL A 202 -1.65 1.29 -30.28
CA VAL A 202 -1.17 1.93 -29.04
C VAL A 202 -0.14 2.99 -29.39
#